data_7b5bac65b8785aa74338050963762ed3
#
_entry.id   7b5bac65b8785aa74338050963762ed3
#
_cell.length_a   1.000
_cell.length_b   1.000
_cell.length_c   1.000
_cell.angle_alpha   90.00
_cell.angle_beta   90.00
_cell.angle_gamma   90.00
#
_symmetry.space_group_name_H-M   'P 1'
#
loop_
_entity.id
_entity.type
_entity.pdbx_description
1 polymer ?
#
loop_
_entity_poly.entity_id
_entity_poly.type
_entity_poly.pdbx_seq_one_letter_code
_entity_poly.pdbx_strand_id
1 'polypeptide(L)'
;MTDEEESGGSRRWAGEPRRLRTVAVALITIYIGSLLLIYVGAPNQPIDVFPTECPDDSQNCARLAPNPHRGDNLSELRFNASKEDVFAATLDWIESEPRTLVLTESEQVGYIHSVFRSFVFRFPDDLLVHVHCDNDQTGVWIHSESRIGVYDLEVNNERVADLKQYLESQQWESSSCTV
;
A
#
# COMPACT_ATOMS: atom_id res chain seq x y z
N MET A 1 16.58 -52.92 58.83
CA MET A 1 15.53 -52.01 58.44
C MET A 1 16.22 -50.70 58.18
N THR A 2 16.54 -50.45 56.94
CA THR A 2 17.33 -49.31 56.48
C THR A 2 16.39 -48.42 55.71
N ASP A 3 16.12 -47.22 56.22
CA ASP A 3 15.36 -46.20 55.59
C ASP A 3 16.25 -45.49 54.53
N GLU A 4 15.97 -45.70 53.29
CA GLU A 4 16.56 -44.92 52.16
C GLU A 4 15.79 -43.62 52.02
N GLU A 5 16.42 -42.55 52.43
CA GLU A 5 15.94 -41.16 52.21
C GLU A 5 16.21 -40.75 50.78
N GLU A 6 15.15 -40.71 49.95
CA GLU A 6 15.18 -40.28 48.56
C GLU A 6 15.27 -38.74 48.48
N SER A 7 16.51 -38.25 48.33
CA SER A 7 16.79 -36.83 48.13
C SER A 7 16.34 -36.39 46.73
N GLY A 8 15.10 -35.95 46.65
CA GLY A 8 14.54 -35.33 45.44
C GLY A 8 15.16 -33.95 45.14
N GLY A 9 16.22 -33.96 44.35
CA GLY A 9 16.86 -32.73 43.88
C GLY A 9 15.93 -31.87 43.02
N SER A 10 15.35 -30.83 43.61
CA SER A 10 14.63 -29.80 42.87
C SER A 10 15.57 -29.02 41.92
N ARG A 11 15.60 -29.36 40.67
CA ARG A 11 16.31 -28.60 39.62
C ARG A 11 15.64 -27.23 39.51
N ARG A 12 16.29 -26.21 40.08
CA ARG A 12 15.85 -24.82 39.98
C ARG A 12 16.04 -24.32 38.54
N TRP A 13 14.97 -24.19 37.78
CA TRP A 13 14.88 -23.56 36.48
C TRP A 13 15.01 -22.03 36.57
N ALA A 14 15.94 -21.52 37.38
CA ALA A 14 16.06 -20.09 37.69
C ALA A 14 16.73 -19.24 36.57
N GLY A 15 17.16 -19.86 35.47
CA GLY A 15 17.87 -19.15 34.39
C GLY A 15 17.05 -18.76 33.16
N GLU A 16 15.90 -19.38 32.94
CA GLU A 16 15.06 -19.15 31.74
C GLU A 16 14.43 -17.77 31.64
N PRO A 17 13.82 -17.17 32.68
CA PRO A 17 13.11 -15.90 32.49
C PRO A 17 14.05 -14.75 32.16
N ARG A 18 15.30 -14.78 32.54
CA ARG A 18 16.28 -13.73 32.25
C ARG A 18 16.75 -13.78 30.80
N ARG A 19 17.03 -14.95 30.27
CA ARG A 19 17.41 -15.15 28.85
C ARG A 19 16.24 -14.79 27.93
N LEU A 20 15.04 -15.21 28.27
CA LEU A 20 13.83 -14.88 27.48
C LEU A 20 13.60 -13.37 27.41
N ARG A 21 13.75 -12.66 28.54
CA ARG A 21 13.65 -11.19 28.58
C ARG A 21 14.72 -10.52 27.72
N THR A 22 15.97 -10.98 27.77
CA THR A 22 17.05 -10.42 26.94
C THR A 22 16.78 -10.62 25.46
N VAL A 23 16.32 -11.81 25.05
CA VAL A 23 15.95 -12.10 23.66
C VAL A 23 14.76 -11.22 23.21
N ALA A 24 13.73 -11.10 24.04
CA ALA A 24 12.58 -10.25 23.73
C ALA A 24 12.99 -8.78 23.55
N VAL A 25 13.81 -8.23 24.45
CA VAL A 25 14.32 -6.86 24.33
C VAL A 25 15.15 -6.69 23.05
N ALA A 26 16.02 -7.64 22.73
CA ALA A 26 16.82 -7.58 21.51
C ALA A 26 15.94 -7.57 20.24
N LEU A 27 14.93 -8.43 20.16
CA LEU A 27 14.00 -8.48 19.03
C LEU A 27 13.19 -7.18 18.90
N ILE A 28 12.70 -6.62 20.00
CA ILE A 28 12.00 -5.33 20.00
C ILE A 28 12.92 -4.21 19.51
N THR A 29 14.18 -4.19 19.98
CA THR A 29 15.15 -3.17 19.56
C THR A 29 15.46 -3.27 18.07
N ILE A 30 15.65 -4.48 17.53
CA ILE A 30 15.85 -4.72 16.10
C ILE A 30 14.63 -4.27 15.30
N TYR A 31 13.43 -4.61 15.76
CA TYR A 31 12.20 -4.22 15.10
C TYR A 31 12.01 -2.69 15.05
N ILE A 32 12.19 -2.00 16.19
CA ILE A 32 12.11 -0.53 16.24
C ILE A 32 13.20 0.09 15.35
N GLY A 33 14.43 -0.45 15.38
CA GLY A 33 15.51 -0.01 14.52
C GLY A 33 15.17 -0.14 13.03
N SER A 34 14.54 -1.26 12.63
CA SER A 34 14.10 -1.45 11.24
C SER A 34 13.02 -0.45 10.82
N LEU A 35 12.05 -0.16 11.70
CA LEU A 35 11.02 0.86 11.42
C LEU A 35 11.63 2.25 11.22
N LEU A 36 12.62 2.63 12.05
CA LEU A 36 13.31 3.91 11.91
C LEU A 36 14.12 3.99 10.61
N LEU A 37 14.81 2.92 10.22
CA LEU A 37 15.55 2.85 8.97
C LEU A 37 14.63 3.00 7.76
N ILE A 38 13.47 2.32 7.76
CA ILE A 38 12.47 2.44 6.69
C ILE A 38 11.90 3.87 6.64
N TYR A 39 11.56 4.44 7.80
CA TYR A 39 11.01 5.80 7.86
C TYR A 39 11.98 6.86 7.33
N VAL A 40 13.27 6.74 7.66
CA VAL A 40 14.31 7.67 7.19
C VAL A 40 14.69 7.41 5.72
N GLY A 41 14.72 6.13 5.31
CA GLY A 41 15.12 5.72 3.95
C GLY A 41 14.06 6.00 2.88
N ALA A 42 12.78 6.09 3.26
CA ALA A 42 11.67 6.38 2.35
C ALA A 42 10.71 7.41 2.95
N PRO A 43 11.14 8.69 3.02
CA PRO A 43 10.32 9.76 3.55
C PRO A 43 9.07 10.01 2.69
N ASN A 44 8.00 10.53 3.31
CA ASN A 44 6.79 10.92 2.61
C ASN A 44 7.05 12.21 1.83
N GLN A 45 7.42 12.07 0.57
CA GLN A 45 7.58 13.19 -0.35
C GLN A 45 6.45 13.14 -1.38
N PRO A 46 5.74 14.26 -1.62
CA PRO A 46 4.78 14.36 -2.70
C PRO A 46 5.45 14.11 -4.06
N ILE A 47 4.71 13.40 -4.94
CA ILE A 47 5.02 13.28 -6.35
C ILE A 47 3.98 14.13 -7.06
N ASP A 48 4.41 15.15 -7.79
CA ASP A 48 3.51 16.15 -8.39
C ASP A 48 3.16 15.82 -9.85
N VAL A 49 3.77 14.80 -10.42
CA VAL A 49 3.56 14.40 -11.82
C VAL A 49 3.23 12.92 -11.88
N PHE A 50 2.15 12.59 -12.60
CA PHE A 50 1.78 11.20 -12.84
C PHE A 50 2.88 10.49 -13.66
N PRO A 51 3.44 9.36 -13.20
CA PRO A 51 4.50 8.65 -13.90
C PRO A 51 4.08 8.20 -15.30
N THR A 52 5.00 8.20 -16.25
CA THR A 52 4.74 7.78 -17.63
C THR A 52 4.82 6.27 -17.81
N GLU A 53 5.61 5.59 -16.97
CA GLU A 53 5.87 4.16 -17.04
C GLU A 53 6.31 3.62 -15.68
N CYS A 54 6.28 2.31 -15.50
CA CYS A 54 7.02 1.64 -14.42
C CYS A 54 8.49 1.49 -14.81
N PRO A 55 9.43 1.35 -13.85
CA PRO A 55 10.81 0.95 -14.16
C PRO A 55 10.85 -0.37 -14.92
N ASP A 56 11.80 -0.50 -15.86
CA ASP A 56 11.99 -1.72 -16.65
C ASP A 56 12.12 -2.96 -15.74
N ASP A 57 11.42 -4.03 -16.10
CA ASP A 57 11.41 -5.31 -15.37
C ASP A 57 11.02 -5.21 -13.88
N SER A 58 10.38 -4.12 -13.46
CA SER A 58 9.95 -3.91 -12.08
C SER A 58 8.94 -4.96 -11.65
N GLN A 59 9.20 -5.59 -10.49
CA GLN A 59 8.27 -6.51 -9.84
C GLN A 59 7.59 -5.89 -8.61
N ASN A 60 7.76 -4.59 -8.41
CA ASN A 60 7.17 -3.82 -7.32
C ASN A 60 6.39 -2.60 -7.81
N CYS A 61 6.07 -2.54 -9.11
CA CYS A 61 5.23 -1.54 -9.74
C CYS A 61 4.09 -2.20 -10.52
N ALA A 62 2.89 -1.67 -10.44
CA ALA A 62 1.73 -2.06 -11.23
C ALA A 62 1.05 -0.80 -11.80
N ARG A 63 0.59 -0.88 -13.05
CA ARG A 63 0.10 0.30 -13.76
C ARG A 63 -1.06 -0.04 -14.68
N LEU A 64 -2.13 0.74 -14.57
CA LEU A 64 -3.30 0.76 -15.44
C LEU A 64 -3.43 2.16 -16.05
N ALA A 65 -2.71 2.41 -17.14
CA ALA A 65 -2.62 3.67 -17.86
C ALA A 65 -1.98 3.41 -19.23
N PRO A 66 -1.77 4.39 -20.11
CA PRO A 66 -0.87 4.22 -21.26
C PRO A 66 0.48 3.65 -20.78
N ASN A 67 1.03 2.67 -21.50
CA ASN A 67 2.15 1.83 -21.08
C ASN A 67 1.83 0.99 -19.82
N PRO A 68 0.87 0.05 -19.91
CA PRO A 68 0.49 -0.77 -18.76
C PRO A 68 1.62 -1.69 -18.33
N HIS A 69 1.69 -1.99 -17.03
CA HIS A 69 2.69 -2.87 -16.44
C HIS A 69 2.05 -3.74 -15.37
N ARG A 70 2.26 -5.05 -15.44
CA ARG A 70 1.71 -6.08 -14.54
C ARG A 70 0.18 -6.11 -14.44
N GLY A 71 -0.54 -5.19 -14.78
CA GLY A 71 -2.01 -5.09 -14.65
C GLY A 71 -2.83 -6.26 -15.24
N ASP A 72 -2.32 -7.46 -15.29
CA ASP A 72 -2.85 -8.80 -15.65
C ASP A 72 -4.19 -8.79 -16.40
N ASN A 73 -4.17 -8.27 -17.64
CA ASN A 73 -5.35 -8.11 -18.51
C ASN A 73 -6.42 -7.13 -17.98
N LEU A 74 -6.09 -6.21 -17.07
CA LEU A 74 -6.99 -5.16 -16.68
C LEU A 74 -7.22 -4.20 -17.86
N SER A 75 -8.48 -3.97 -18.20
CA SER A 75 -8.86 -2.98 -19.20
C SER A 75 -8.78 -1.58 -18.61
N GLU A 76 -8.53 -0.58 -19.47
CA GLU A 76 -8.65 0.84 -19.09
C GLU A 76 -10.01 1.13 -18.45
N LEU A 77 -10.01 2.00 -17.45
CA LEU A 77 -11.21 2.44 -16.76
C LEU A 77 -11.82 3.64 -17.48
N ARG A 78 -13.09 3.51 -17.85
CA ARG A 78 -13.88 4.57 -18.47
C ARG A 78 -15.31 4.53 -17.95
N PHE A 79 -15.81 5.69 -17.52
CA PHE A 79 -17.14 5.80 -16.90
C PHE A 79 -17.96 6.90 -17.60
N ASN A 80 -19.27 6.64 -17.76
CA ASN A 80 -20.24 7.66 -18.15
C ASN A 80 -20.68 8.43 -16.88
N ALA A 81 -19.76 9.15 -16.28
CA ALA A 81 -19.92 9.87 -15.03
C ALA A 81 -19.13 11.18 -15.08
N SER A 82 -19.44 12.13 -14.21
CA SER A 82 -18.64 13.34 -14.08
C SER A 82 -17.23 13.04 -13.55
N LYS A 83 -16.28 13.86 -13.91
CA LYS A 83 -14.91 13.76 -13.35
C LYS A 83 -14.91 13.92 -11.85
N GLU A 84 -15.72 14.81 -11.34
CA GLU A 84 -15.88 15.14 -9.93
C GLU A 84 -16.37 13.92 -9.13
N ASP A 85 -17.41 13.22 -9.61
CA ASP A 85 -17.96 12.04 -8.94
C ASP A 85 -16.94 10.89 -8.90
N VAL A 86 -16.25 10.64 -10.02
CA VAL A 86 -15.22 9.60 -10.10
C VAL A 86 -14.00 9.95 -9.22
N PHE A 87 -13.62 11.22 -9.19
CA PHE A 87 -12.53 11.69 -8.32
C PHE A 87 -12.91 11.53 -6.84
N ALA A 88 -14.10 11.98 -6.44
CA ALA A 88 -14.59 11.85 -5.07
C ALA A 88 -14.64 10.38 -4.63
N ALA A 89 -15.21 9.49 -5.44
CA ALA A 89 -15.26 8.07 -5.13
C ALA A 89 -13.86 7.43 -5.03
N THR A 90 -12.92 7.88 -5.88
CA THR A 90 -11.52 7.42 -5.79
C THR A 90 -10.89 7.85 -4.47
N LEU A 91 -11.08 9.09 -4.06
CA LEU A 91 -10.56 9.63 -2.81
C LEU A 91 -11.19 8.93 -1.61
N ASP A 92 -12.51 8.73 -1.61
CA ASP A 92 -13.23 8.00 -0.55
C ASP A 92 -12.70 6.57 -0.38
N TRP A 93 -12.42 5.85 -1.48
CA TRP A 93 -11.81 4.53 -1.39
C TRP A 93 -10.42 4.59 -0.76
N ILE A 94 -9.56 5.51 -1.22
CA ILE A 94 -8.21 5.67 -0.68
C ILE A 94 -8.24 5.97 0.82
N GLU A 95 -9.12 6.87 1.27
CA GLU A 95 -9.24 7.26 2.67
C GLU A 95 -9.83 6.15 3.55
N SER A 96 -10.65 5.26 2.96
CA SER A 96 -11.20 4.09 3.67
C SER A 96 -10.17 3.01 3.92
N GLU A 97 -9.08 2.99 3.16
CA GLU A 97 -8.04 1.99 3.27
C GLU A 97 -7.16 2.19 4.52
N PRO A 98 -6.87 1.13 5.28
CA PRO A 98 -6.10 1.23 6.50
C PRO A 98 -4.63 1.61 6.22
N ARG A 99 -4.06 2.45 7.08
CA ARG A 99 -2.65 2.87 7.04
C ARG A 99 -2.27 3.65 5.78
N THR A 100 -3.22 4.37 5.25
CA THR A 100 -3.08 5.25 4.08
C THR A 100 -2.91 6.70 4.52
N LEU A 101 -2.18 7.46 3.73
CA LEU A 101 -2.01 8.89 3.88
C LEU A 101 -2.05 9.56 2.51
N VAL A 102 -3.02 10.43 2.29
CA VAL A 102 -3.06 11.29 1.11
C VAL A 102 -2.00 12.39 1.28
N LEU A 103 -1.09 12.50 0.30
CA LEU A 103 -0.01 13.49 0.30
C LEU A 103 -0.35 14.72 -0.56
N THR A 104 -1.03 14.49 -1.68
CA THR A 104 -1.45 15.52 -2.61
C THR A 104 -2.77 15.11 -3.24
N GLU A 105 -3.70 16.05 -3.32
CA GLU A 105 -4.95 15.90 -4.05
C GLU A 105 -5.27 17.21 -4.79
N SER A 106 -5.81 17.10 -5.99
CA SER A 106 -6.27 18.23 -6.77
C SER A 106 -7.39 17.80 -7.70
N GLU A 107 -8.62 18.09 -7.33
CA GLU A 107 -9.81 17.81 -8.11
C GLU A 107 -9.76 18.54 -9.49
N GLN A 108 -9.28 19.77 -9.48
CA GLN A 108 -9.17 20.56 -10.73
C GLN A 108 -8.30 19.85 -11.77
N VAL A 109 -7.15 19.30 -11.37
CA VAL A 109 -6.26 18.54 -12.24
C VAL A 109 -6.72 17.08 -12.37
N GLY A 110 -7.47 16.57 -11.40
CA GLY A 110 -7.88 15.17 -11.29
C GLY A 110 -6.76 14.28 -10.77
N TYR A 111 -5.87 14.79 -9.94
CA TYR A 111 -4.69 14.08 -9.47
C TYR A 111 -4.75 13.77 -7.98
N ILE A 112 -4.43 12.52 -7.63
CA ILE A 112 -4.31 12.08 -6.24
C ILE A 112 -2.98 11.33 -6.09
N HIS A 113 -2.22 11.67 -5.06
CA HIS A 113 -1.07 10.90 -4.60
C HIS A 113 -1.26 10.51 -3.14
N SER A 114 -1.20 9.23 -2.86
CA SER A 114 -1.30 8.65 -1.53
C SER A 114 -0.22 7.62 -1.26
N VAL A 115 0.07 7.39 0.02
CA VAL A 115 1.04 6.39 0.48
C VAL A 115 0.33 5.36 1.34
N PHE A 116 0.44 4.12 0.94
CA PHE A 116 0.00 2.93 1.68
C PHE A 116 1.17 2.37 2.48
N ARG A 117 0.91 1.84 3.68
CA ARG A 117 1.96 1.26 4.50
C ARG A 117 1.65 -0.19 4.85
N SER A 118 2.61 -1.08 4.60
CA SER A 118 2.48 -2.49 4.96
C SER A 118 2.20 -2.67 6.46
N PHE A 119 1.55 -3.80 6.82
CA PHE A 119 1.08 -4.03 8.20
C PHE A 119 2.24 -4.12 9.20
N VAL A 120 3.27 -4.91 8.92
CA VAL A 120 4.33 -5.22 9.89
C VAL A 120 5.44 -4.16 9.85
N PHE A 121 6.11 -4.02 8.71
CA PHE A 121 7.31 -3.20 8.59
C PHE A 121 7.06 -1.77 8.15
N ARG A 122 5.80 -1.44 7.83
CA ARG A 122 5.43 -0.09 7.38
C ARG A 122 6.15 0.35 6.10
N PHE A 123 6.49 -0.61 5.23
CA PHE A 123 7.02 -0.30 3.91
C PHE A 123 6.04 0.62 3.17
N PRO A 124 6.53 1.75 2.66
CA PRO A 124 5.67 2.69 1.94
C PRO A 124 5.58 2.32 0.47
N ASP A 125 4.35 2.26 -0.03
CA ASP A 125 4.01 2.13 -1.44
C ASP A 125 3.26 3.38 -1.86
N ASP A 126 3.61 3.94 -3.01
CA ASP A 126 2.86 5.03 -3.62
C ASP A 126 1.67 4.50 -4.41
N LEU A 127 0.54 5.18 -4.30
CA LEU A 127 -0.59 5.08 -5.21
C LEU A 127 -0.84 6.46 -5.80
N LEU A 128 -0.74 6.53 -7.13
CA LEU A 128 -1.01 7.73 -7.90
C LEU A 128 -2.20 7.46 -8.81
N VAL A 129 -3.17 8.36 -8.79
CA VAL A 129 -4.36 8.27 -9.64
C VAL A 129 -4.52 9.56 -10.42
N HIS A 130 -4.88 9.44 -11.69
CA HIS A 130 -5.23 10.56 -12.54
C HIS A 130 -6.60 10.35 -13.18
N VAL A 131 -7.57 11.11 -12.75
CA VAL A 131 -8.92 11.16 -13.26
C VAL A 131 -9.00 12.26 -14.31
N HIS A 132 -9.36 11.93 -15.55
CA HIS A 132 -9.33 12.86 -16.68
C HIS A 132 -10.53 12.66 -17.60
N CYS A 133 -10.84 13.67 -18.39
CA CYS A 133 -11.81 13.52 -19.45
C CYS A 133 -11.16 12.91 -20.71
N ASP A 134 -11.79 11.88 -21.24
CA ASP A 134 -11.45 11.26 -22.51
C ASP A 134 -12.71 11.27 -23.40
N ASN A 135 -12.80 12.25 -24.26
CA ASN A 135 -14.02 12.63 -24.96
C ASN A 135 -15.18 12.94 -23.97
N ASP A 136 -16.30 12.23 -24.07
CA ASP A 136 -17.46 12.42 -23.18
C ASP A 136 -17.43 11.51 -21.94
N GLN A 137 -16.37 10.71 -21.76
CA GLN A 137 -16.22 9.77 -20.65
C GLN A 137 -15.12 10.22 -19.68
N THR A 138 -15.26 9.81 -18.44
CA THR A 138 -14.21 9.97 -17.42
C THR A 138 -13.30 8.76 -17.43
N GLY A 139 -12.02 8.98 -17.76
CA GLY A 139 -10.95 8.01 -17.71
C GLY A 139 -10.23 8.03 -16.37
N VAL A 140 -9.71 6.88 -15.93
CA VAL A 140 -8.90 6.77 -14.71
C VAL A 140 -7.62 6.02 -15.01
N TRP A 141 -6.49 6.66 -14.75
CA TRP A 141 -5.18 6.02 -14.73
C TRP A 141 -4.73 5.76 -13.31
N ILE A 142 -4.16 4.59 -13.09
CA ILE A 142 -3.69 4.15 -11.78
C ILE A 142 -2.24 3.71 -11.90
N HIS A 143 -1.39 4.12 -10.94
CA HIS A 143 -0.01 3.67 -10.82
C HIS A 143 0.28 3.38 -9.35
N SER A 144 0.77 2.19 -9.05
CA SER A 144 1.14 1.79 -7.69
C SER A 144 2.55 1.21 -7.67
N GLU A 145 3.43 1.74 -6.81
CA GLU A 145 4.84 1.36 -6.78
C GLU A 145 5.39 1.41 -5.35
N SER A 146 6.20 0.40 -5.00
CA SER A 146 6.89 0.38 -3.71
C SER A 146 8.15 1.24 -3.74
N ARG A 147 8.32 2.11 -2.73
CA ARG A 147 9.53 2.95 -2.58
C ARG A 147 10.77 2.16 -2.21
N ILE A 148 10.61 0.99 -1.62
CA ILE A 148 11.69 0.13 -1.12
C ILE A 148 11.46 -1.31 -1.56
N GLY A 149 12.51 -1.94 -2.05
CA GLY A 149 12.49 -3.35 -2.45
C GLY A 149 12.44 -3.52 -3.96
N VAL A 150 12.62 -4.75 -4.40
CA VAL A 150 12.58 -5.14 -5.82
C VAL A 150 11.39 -6.03 -6.15
N TYR A 151 10.67 -6.49 -5.12
CA TYR A 151 9.51 -7.36 -5.23
C TYR A 151 8.51 -7.06 -4.10
N ASP A 152 7.23 -6.91 -4.44
CA ASP A 152 6.18 -6.45 -3.54
C ASP A 152 5.16 -7.52 -3.13
N LEU A 153 5.38 -8.80 -3.46
CA LEU A 153 4.43 -9.91 -3.22
C LEU A 153 3.04 -9.68 -3.87
N GLU A 154 3.00 -9.05 -5.05
CA GLU A 154 1.79 -8.68 -5.80
C GLU A 154 0.91 -7.58 -5.15
N VAL A 155 1.35 -6.98 -4.04
CA VAL A 155 0.53 -5.99 -3.29
C VAL A 155 0.13 -4.78 -4.15
N ASN A 156 1.04 -4.29 -5.01
CA ASN A 156 0.71 -3.18 -5.90
C ASN A 156 -0.25 -3.59 -7.02
N ASN A 157 -0.12 -4.82 -7.53
CA ASN A 157 -1.03 -5.36 -8.54
C ASN A 157 -2.45 -5.57 -7.97
N GLU A 158 -2.54 -6.16 -6.77
CA GLU A 158 -3.81 -6.31 -6.04
C GLU A 158 -4.46 -4.95 -5.78
N ARG A 159 -3.70 -3.95 -5.31
CA ARG A 159 -4.22 -2.60 -5.05
C ARG A 159 -4.80 -1.93 -6.28
N VAL A 160 -4.13 -2.05 -7.43
CA VAL A 160 -4.66 -1.54 -8.71
C VAL A 160 -5.96 -2.26 -9.09
N ALA A 161 -6.01 -3.59 -8.90
CA ALA A 161 -7.20 -4.39 -9.17
C ALA A 161 -8.35 -4.06 -8.22
N ASP A 162 -8.08 -3.88 -6.93
CA ASP A 162 -9.08 -3.55 -5.91
C ASP A 162 -9.72 -2.18 -6.15
N LEU A 163 -8.91 -1.15 -6.43
CA LEU A 163 -9.42 0.16 -6.78
C LEU A 163 -10.26 0.11 -8.07
N LYS A 164 -9.77 -0.60 -9.10
CA LYS A 164 -10.54 -0.82 -10.32
C LYS A 164 -11.89 -1.46 -10.02
N GLN A 165 -11.91 -2.57 -9.29
CA GLN A 165 -13.13 -3.29 -8.93
C GLN A 165 -14.09 -2.40 -8.13
N TYR A 166 -13.57 -1.61 -7.20
CA TYR A 166 -14.37 -0.66 -6.43
C TYR A 166 -15.07 0.34 -7.35
N LEU A 167 -14.33 1.00 -8.25
CA LEU A 167 -14.88 1.99 -9.16
C LEU A 167 -15.90 1.38 -10.15
N GLU A 168 -15.65 0.17 -10.64
CA GLU A 168 -16.59 -0.56 -11.50
C GLU A 168 -17.87 -1.00 -10.77
N SER A 169 -17.82 -1.14 -9.45
CA SER A 169 -18.99 -1.51 -8.64
C SER A 169 -19.91 -0.34 -8.31
N GLN A 170 -19.46 0.90 -8.54
CA GLN A 170 -20.26 2.10 -8.24
C GLN A 170 -21.43 2.25 -9.23
N GLN A 171 -22.52 2.83 -8.74
CA GLN A 171 -23.65 3.23 -9.55
C GLN A 171 -23.48 4.72 -9.92
N TRP A 172 -23.05 4.96 -11.13
CA TRP A 172 -22.83 6.32 -11.61
C TRP A 172 -24.11 6.98 -12.13
N GLU A 173 -24.34 8.25 -11.74
CA GLU A 173 -25.28 9.06 -12.46
C GLU A 173 -24.71 9.39 -13.85
N SER A 174 -25.47 9.06 -14.89
CA SER A 174 -25.01 9.26 -16.27
C SER A 174 -24.82 10.75 -16.56
N SER A 175 -23.58 11.15 -16.75
CA SER A 175 -23.19 12.51 -17.13
C SER A 175 -21.98 12.46 -18.08
N SER A 176 -21.85 13.52 -18.90
CA SER A 176 -20.65 13.67 -19.73
C SER A 176 -19.52 14.30 -18.93
N CYS A 177 -18.29 13.84 -19.19
CA CYS A 177 -17.12 14.51 -18.65
C CYS A 177 -16.93 15.86 -19.39
N THR A 178 -16.92 16.94 -18.63
CA THR A 178 -16.63 18.29 -19.15
C THR A 178 -15.38 18.82 -18.45
N VAL A 179 -14.46 19.42 -19.21
CA VAL A 179 -13.23 20.04 -18.70
C VAL A 179 -13.48 21.43 -18.18
#